data_39cacc845697f32d023400b8077c5aa3
#
_entry.id   39cacc845697f32d023400b8077c5aa3
#
_cell.length_a   1.000
_cell.length_b   1.000
_cell.length_c   1.000
_cell.angle_alpha   90.00
_cell.angle_beta   90.00
_cell.angle_gamma   90.00
#
_symmetry.space_group_name_H-M   'P 1'
#
loop_
_entity.id
_entity.type
_entity.pdbx_description
1 polymer ?
#
loop_
_entity_poly.entity_id
_entity_poly.type
_entity_poly.pdbx_seq_one_letter_code
_entity_poly.pdbx_strand_id
1 'polypeptide(L)'
;MSKSQLHNFWPILVGEFFNPEHSLVKDKLINFFTDYEKNFPEGNSQLKDKDYAGNHNLYQSKYNLHTEKNEALHNVLKFIAMSILQMAKKANEKKIRELENKVPNINIHLVESWFIRYNQGGMIY
;
A
#
# COMPACT_ATOMS: atom_id res chain seq x y z
N MET A 1 -20.76 35.11 -10.56
CA MET A 1 -21.27 34.18 -9.81
C MET A 1 -20.38 32.98 -9.41
N SER A 2 -20.81 32.27 -8.49
CA SER A 2 -20.01 31.30 -7.78
C SER A 2 -19.85 29.94 -8.45
N LYS A 3 -20.29 29.75 -9.69
CA LYS A 3 -20.20 28.43 -10.33
C LYS A 3 -18.78 27.90 -10.46
N SER A 4 -17.84 28.77 -10.79
CA SER A 4 -16.44 28.37 -10.91
C SER A 4 -15.84 27.92 -9.57
N GLN A 5 -16.41 28.38 -8.48
CA GLN A 5 -15.95 28.01 -7.16
C GLN A 5 -16.27 26.56 -6.80
N LEU A 6 -17.33 26.00 -7.39
CA LEU A 6 -17.69 24.60 -7.15
C LEU A 6 -16.60 23.64 -7.62
N HIS A 7 -15.90 24.02 -8.68
CA HIS A 7 -14.80 23.19 -9.20
C HIS A 7 -13.60 23.15 -8.26
N ASN A 8 -13.48 24.17 -7.39
CA ASN A 8 -12.35 24.25 -6.46
C ASN A 8 -12.63 23.57 -5.13
N PHE A 9 -13.88 23.16 -4.86
CA PHE A 9 -14.21 22.48 -3.62
C PHE A 9 -13.63 21.07 -3.54
N TRP A 10 -13.36 20.48 -4.68
CA TRP A 10 -12.94 19.08 -4.73
C TRP A 10 -11.66 18.92 -5.56
N PRO A 11 -10.59 19.66 -5.21
CA PRO A 11 -9.33 19.41 -5.87
C PRO A 11 -8.83 18.02 -5.48
N ILE A 12 -8.59 17.18 -6.47
CA ILE A 12 -8.05 15.86 -6.25
C ILE A 12 -6.58 15.90 -6.62
N LEU A 13 -5.71 15.64 -5.66
CA LEU A 13 -4.30 15.50 -5.89
C LEU A 13 -4.01 14.06 -6.26
N VAL A 14 -3.47 13.84 -7.44
CA VAL A 14 -3.06 12.50 -7.90
C VAL A 14 -1.57 12.50 -8.08
N GLY A 15 -0.91 11.50 -7.50
CA GLY A 15 0.52 11.29 -7.67
C GLY A 15 0.78 9.95 -8.32
N GLU A 16 1.81 9.92 -9.15
CA GLU A 16 2.25 8.70 -9.80
C GLU A 16 3.74 8.54 -9.50
N PHE A 17 4.11 7.39 -8.95
CA PHE A 17 5.46 7.17 -8.46
C PHE A 17 5.96 5.82 -8.98
N PHE A 18 7.19 5.81 -9.46
CA PHE A 18 7.82 4.61 -9.99
C PHE A 18 9.00 4.23 -9.09
N ASN A 19 9.00 2.99 -8.60
CA ASN A 19 10.11 2.51 -7.80
C ASN A 19 11.32 2.26 -8.71
N PRO A 20 12.41 3.02 -8.58
CA PRO A 20 13.57 2.85 -9.44
C PRO A 20 14.27 1.50 -9.25
N GLU A 21 14.01 0.82 -8.14
CA GLU A 21 14.63 -0.47 -7.83
C GLU A 21 13.70 -1.65 -8.15
N HIS A 22 12.57 -1.40 -8.81
CA HIS A 22 11.58 -2.44 -9.07
C HIS A 22 12.19 -3.67 -9.76
N SER A 23 12.99 -3.45 -10.80
CA SER A 23 13.60 -4.57 -11.53
C SER A 23 14.56 -5.40 -10.67
N LEU A 24 15.13 -4.79 -9.63
CA LEU A 24 16.06 -5.48 -8.73
C LEU A 24 15.34 -6.31 -7.69
N VAL A 25 14.14 -5.89 -7.27
CA VAL A 25 13.45 -6.55 -6.16
C VAL A 25 12.30 -7.44 -6.61
N LYS A 26 11.85 -7.32 -7.85
CA LYS A 26 10.67 -8.01 -8.36
C LYS A 26 10.70 -9.52 -8.11
N ASP A 27 11.76 -10.19 -8.56
CA ASP A 27 11.84 -11.64 -8.45
C ASP A 27 11.99 -12.09 -7.00
N LYS A 28 12.74 -11.34 -6.21
CA LYS A 28 12.90 -11.60 -4.78
C LYS A 28 11.58 -11.47 -4.05
N LEU A 29 10.78 -10.48 -4.44
CA LEU A 29 9.48 -10.25 -3.84
C LEU A 29 8.50 -11.38 -4.19
N ILE A 30 8.50 -11.82 -5.45
CA ILE A 30 7.68 -12.96 -5.88
C ILE A 30 8.07 -14.21 -5.11
N ASN A 31 9.36 -14.46 -4.94
CA ASN A 31 9.85 -15.60 -4.17
C ASN A 31 9.43 -15.50 -2.71
N PHE A 32 9.49 -14.32 -2.14
CA PHE A 32 9.04 -14.09 -0.77
C PHE A 32 7.55 -14.42 -0.62
N PHE A 33 6.71 -13.94 -1.52
CA PHE A 33 5.28 -14.22 -1.45
C PHE A 33 4.98 -15.71 -1.63
N THR A 34 5.69 -16.37 -2.52
CA THR A 34 5.56 -17.81 -2.73
C THR A 34 5.92 -18.60 -1.47
N ASP A 35 7.02 -18.23 -0.84
CA ASP A 35 7.46 -18.89 0.40
C ASP A 35 6.52 -18.58 1.56
N TYR A 36 6.01 -17.36 1.63
CA TYR A 36 5.04 -16.96 2.65
C TYR A 36 3.78 -17.84 2.56
N GLU A 37 3.27 -18.05 1.36
CA GLU A 37 2.09 -18.88 1.15
C GLU A 37 2.34 -20.34 1.58
N LYS A 38 3.54 -20.86 1.32
CA LYS A 38 3.91 -22.21 1.76
C LYS A 38 3.98 -22.32 3.28
N ASN A 39 4.51 -21.28 3.93
CA ASN A 39 4.67 -21.28 5.39
C ASN A 39 3.35 -20.99 6.11
N PHE A 40 2.46 -20.24 5.48
CA PHE A 40 1.17 -19.87 6.04
C PHE A 40 0.05 -20.18 5.03
N PRO A 41 -0.23 -21.48 4.78
CA PRO A 41 -1.20 -21.86 3.74
C PRO A 41 -2.62 -21.37 4.04
N GLU A 42 -2.94 -21.13 5.32
CA GLU A 42 -4.23 -20.60 5.72
C GLU A 42 -4.36 -19.10 5.47
N GLY A 43 -3.24 -18.39 5.35
CA GLY A 43 -3.23 -16.96 5.18
C GLY A 43 -4.06 -16.25 6.24
N ASN A 44 -5.00 -15.43 5.79
CA ASN A 44 -5.98 -14.81 6.67
C ASN A 44 -7.14 -15.76 6.91
N SER A 45 -7.11 -16.45 8.05
CA SER A 45 -8.09 -17.49 8.38
C SER A 45 -9.53 -16.95 8.47
N GLN A 46 -9.69 -15.67 8.75
CA GLN A 46 -11.03 -15.07 8.83
C GLN A 46 -11.76 -15.07 7.48
N LEU A 47 -11.00 -15.06 6.38
CA LEU A 47 -11.58 -15.10 5.05
C LEU A 47 -12.01 -16.50 4.64
N LYS A 48 -11.43 -17.53 5.27
CA LYS A 48 -11.71 -18.92 4.95
C LYS A 48 -13.15 -19.31 5.25
N ASP A 49 -13.72 -18.72 6.29
CA ASP A 49 -15.05 -19.05 6.77
C ASP A 49 -16.14 -18.24 6.06
N LYS A 50 -15.76 -17.45 5.07
CA LYS A 50 -16.70 -16.62 4.32
C LYS A 50 -16.86 -17.15 2.90
N ASP A 51 -17.73 -16.49 2.15
CA ASP A 51 -18.08 -16.91 0.79
C ASP A 51 -16.94 -16.83 -0.22
N TYR A 52 -15.81 -16.30 0.18
CA TYR A 52 -14.57 -16.47 -0.58
C TYR A 52 -14.19 -17.95 -0.67
N ALA A 53 -14.72 -18.78 0.21
CA ALA A 53 -14.43 -20.20 0.25
C ALA A 53 -14.71 -20.91 -1.06
N GLY A 54 -15.62 -20.42 -1.87
CA GLY A 54 -15.85 -20.95 -3.19
C GLY A 54 -14.81 -20.59 -4.22
N ASN A 55 -13.91 -19.68 -3.87
CA ASN A 55 -12.92 -19.16 -4.81
C ASN A 55 -11.53 -19.64 -4.44
N HIS A 56 -11.16 -20.82 -4.94
CA HIS A 56 -9.86 -21.45 -4.67
C HIS A 56 -8.69 -20.76 -5.37
N ASN A 57 -8.97 -19.75 -6.19
CA ASN A 57 -7.96 -19.03 -6.96
C ASN A 57 -7.50 -17.76 -6.26
N LEU A 58 -7.90 -17.59 -5.01
CA LEU A 58 -7.57 -16.42 -4.21
C LEU A 58 -6.79 -16.84 -2.97
N TYR A 59 -5.72 -16.11 -2.70
CA TYR A 59 -4.98 -16.21 -1.44
C TYR A 59 -4.77 -14.81 -0.89
N GLN A 60 -4.99 -14.63 0.40
CA GLN A 60 -4.70 -13.38 1.09
C GLN A 60 -3.83 -13.66 2.30
N SER A 61 -2.73 -12.90 2.43
CA SER A 61 -1.85 -13.02 3.58
C SER A 61 -2.49 -12.45 4.84
N LYS A 62 -1.84 -12.69 5.98
CA LYS A 62 -2.21 -12.03 7.24
C LYS A 62 -2.00 -10.53 7.10
N TYR A 63 -2.67 -9.75 7.96
CA TYR A 63 -2.67 -8.29 7.90
C TYR A 63 -1.41 -7.64 8.47
N ASN A 64 -0.49 -8.42 8.98
CA ASN A 64 0.76 -7.91 9.56
C ASN A 64 1.98 -8.18 8.67
N LEU A 65 1.79 -8.17 7.36
CA LEU A 65 2.84 -8.48 6.39
C LEU A 65 4.10 -7.65 6.61
N HIS A 66 3.92 -6.38 6.97
CA HIS A 66 5.04 -5.45 7.18
C HIS A 66 5.94 -5.83 8.35
N THR A 67 5.52 -6.74 9.21
CA THR A 67 6.36 -7.24 10.31
C THR A 67 7.32 -8.34 9.88
N GLU A 68 7.15 -8.87 8.67
CA GLU A 68 8.04 -9.88 8.13
C GLU A 68 9.40 -9.28 7.77
N LYS A 69 10.45 -10.04 8.03
CA LYS A 69 11.82 -9.61 7.77
C LYS A 69 12.25 -10.03 6.37
N ASN A 70 12.08 -9.15 5.40
CA ASN A 70 12.48 -9.42 4.03
C ASN A 70 12.90 -8.10 3.37
N GLU A 71 14.08 -8.08 2.79
CA GLU A 71 14.64 -6.86 2.19
C GLU A 71 13.81 -6.36 1.01
N ALA A 72 13.39 -7.26 0.12
CA ALA A 72 12.61 -6.86 -1.05
C ALA A 72 11.26 -6.27 -0.64
N LEU A 73 10.61 -6.89 0.34
CA LEU A 73 9.37 -6.37 0.91
C LEU A 73 9.58 -4.99 1.53
N HIS A 74 10.63 -4.84 2.35
CA HIS A 74 10.91 -3.57 3.01
C HIS A 74 11.29 -2.48 2.02
N ASN A 75 11.95 -2.83 0.92
CA ASN A 75 12.22 -1.87 -0.14
C ASN A 75 10.92 -1.29 -0.70
N VAL A 76 9.96 -2.15 -1.02
CA VAL A 76 8.67 -1.73 -1.57
C VAL A 76 7.88 -0.92 -0.54
N LEU A 77 7.82 -1.38 0.71
CA LEU A 77 7.10 -0.67 1.77
C LEU A 77 7.72 0.71 2.04
N LYS A 78 9.04 0.80 2.04
CA LYS A 78 9.73 2.07 2.19
C LYS A 78 9.40 3.01 1.04
N PHE A 79 9.42 2.50 -0.18
CA PHE A 79 9.06 3.28 -1.36
C PHE A 79 7.64 3.82 -1.25
N ILE A 80 6.68 2.98 -0.84
CA ILE A 80 5.29 3.39 -0.65
C ILE A 80 5.20 4.48 0.42
N ALA A 81 5.85 4.29 1.56
CA ALA A 81 5.84 5.26 2.65
C ALA A 81 6.41 6.61 2.22
N MET A 82 7.51 6.60 1.47
CA MET A 82 8.12 7.83 0.96
C MET A 82 7.24 8.53 -0.06
N SER A 83 6.54 7.76 -0.88
CA SER A 83 5.61 8.31 -1.85
C SER A 83 4.41 8.97 -1.16
N ILE A 84 3.86 8.32 -0.14
CA ILE A 84 2.78 8.89 0.68
C ILE A 84 3.26 10.18 1.37
N LEU A 85 4.47 10.17 1.89
CA LEU A 85 5.03 11.36 2.54
C LEU A 85 5.15 12.53 1.58
N GLN A 86 5.58 12.29 0.33
CA GLN A 86 5.62 13.32 -0.68
C GLN A 86 4.25 13.88 -0.99
N MET A 87 3.25 13.02 -1.09
CA MET A 87 1.87 13.43 -1.30
C MET A 87 1.35 14.28 -0.13
N ALA A 88 1.63 13.85 1.10
CA ALA A 88 1.20 14.58 2.29
C ALA A 88 1.85 15.97 2.35
N LYS A 89 3.12 16.07 2.03
CA LYS A 89 3.82 17.36 2.00
C LYS A 89 3.24 18.26 0.93
N LYS A 90 2.98 17.74 -0.25
CA LYS A 90 2.40 18.52 -1.35
C LYS A 90 1.00 19.02 -1.00
N ALA A 91 0.17 18.15 -0.45
CA ALA A 91 -1.19 18.49 -0.06
C ALA A 91 -1.24 19.57 1.01
N ASN A 92 -0.23 19.63 1.88
CA ASN A 92 -0.18 20.56 3.01
C ASN A 92 0.85 21.68 2.81
N GLU A 93 1.32 21.88 1.60
CA GLU A 93 2.39 22.83 1.29
C GLU A 93 2.11 24.23 1.82
N LYS A 94 0.92 24.76 1.56
CA LYS A 94 0.54 26.08 2.01
C LYS A 94 0.58 26.20 3.53
N LYS A 95 0.01 25.21 4.22
CA LYS A 95 -0.04 25.20 5.68
C LYS A 95 1.34 25.10 6.29
N ILE A 96 2.23 24.33 5.69
CA ILE A 96 3.61 24.20 6.14
C ILE A 96 4.34 25.53 6.02
N ARG A 97 4.13 26.28 4.93
CA ARG A 97 4.70 27.60 4.75
C ARG A 97 4.20 28.60 5.80
N GLU A 98 2.92 28.53 6.14
CA GLU A 98 2.33 29.41 7.16
C GLU A 98 2.91 29.16 8.55
N LEU A 99 3.41 27.98 8.81
CA LEU A 99 4.06 27.64 10.07
C LEU A 99 5.50 28.09 10.16
N GLU A 100 6.04 28.64 9.08
CA GLU A 100 7.42 29.13 8.98
C GLU A 100 8.43 28.09 9.40
N ASN A 101 9.21 28.36 10.46
CA ASN A 101 10.25 27.45 10.93
C ASN A 101 9.72 26.26 11.73
N LYS A 102 8.41 26.19 11.93
CA LYS A 102 7.79 25.10 12.67
C LYS A 102 7.23 24.06 11.72
N VAL A 103 8.08 23.51 10.87
CA VAL A 103 7.67 22.43 9.95
C VAL A 103 7.30 21.22 10.80
N PRO A 104 6.04 20.74 10.73
CA PRO A 104 5.65 19.56 11.48
C PRO A 104 6.43 18.34 10.99
N ASN A 105 6.86 17.53 11.93
CA ASN A 105 7.52 16.27 11.62
C ASN A 105 6.45 15.26 11.22
N ILE A 106 6.35 14.99 9.92
CA ILE A 106 5.34 14.05 9.41
C ILE A 106 5.94 12.67 9.38
N ASN A 107 5.32 11.75 10.11
CA ASN A 107 5.72 10.35 10.14
C ASN A 107 4.64 9.47 9.51
N ILE A 108 5.08 8.43 8.82
CA ILE A 108 4.19 7.45 8.22
C ILE A 108 4.34 6.15 9.00
N HIS A 109 3.22 5.63 9.47
CA HIS A 109 3.18 4.36 10.19
C HIS A 109 2.28 3.38 9.44
N LEU A 110 2.80 2.17 9.21
CA LEU A 110 2.01 1.10 8.62
C LEU A 110 1.30 0.35 9.75
N VAL A 111 -0.01 0.39 9.73
CA VAL A 111 -0.85 -0.29 10.73
C VAL A 111 -1.19 -1.69 10.26
N GLU A 112 -1.59 -1.83 9.01
CA GLU A 112 -1.91 -3.10 8.40
C GLU A 112 -1.34 -3.15 7.00
N SER A 113 -0.94 -4.34 6.58
CA SER A 113 -0.50 -4.59 5.22
C SER A 113 -0.68 -6.07 4.89
N TRP A 114 -1.03 -6.35 3.66
CA TRP A 114 -1.20 -7.72 3.20
C TRP A 114 -0.99 -7.78 1.69
N PHE A 115 -0.77 -8.99 1.18
CA PHE A 115 -0.79 -9.22 -0.26
C PHE A 115 -1.92 -10.17 -0.63
N ILE A 116 -2.33 -10.09 -1.86
CA ILE A 116 -3.35 -10.95 -2.42
C ILE A 116 -2.77 -11.57 -3.69
N ARG A 117 -2.95 -12.89 -3.83
CA ARG A 117 -2.61 -13.60 -5.05
C ARG A 117 -3.89 -14.01 -5.75
N TYR A 118 -4.01 -13.60 -6.99
CA TYR A 118 -5.10 -14.03 -7.85
C TYR A 118 -4.57 -15.01 -8.87
N ASN A 119 -5.25 -16.12 -9.01
CA ASN A 119 -5.10 -16.98 -10.17
C ASN A 119 -6.19 -16.61 -11.17
N GLN A 120 -6.08 -17.16 -12.37
CA GLN A 120 -7.13 -16.98 -13.37
C GLN A 120 -8.47 -17.40 -12.78
N GLY A 121 -9.47 -16.53 -12.84
CA GLY A 121 -10.79 -16.76 -12.28
C GLY A 121 -10.94 -16.35 -10.82
N GLY A 122 -9.86 -15.89 -10.16
CA GLY A 122 -9.93 -15.36 -8.80
C GLY A 122 -10.56 -13.98 -8.79
N MET A 123 -11.45 -13.73 -7.81
CA MET A 123 -12.06 -12.41 -7.67
C MET A 123 -12.46 -12.16 -6.22
N ILE A 124 -12.51 -10.87 -5.87
CA ILE A 124 -13.00 -10.38 -4.59
C ILE A 124 -14.26 -9.58 -4.82
N TYR A 125 -15.26 -9.83 -3.99
CA TYR A 125 -16.52 -9.13 -4.02
C TYR A 125 -16.56 -8.02 -2.98
#